data_e3480f8b6a76d34c53674e2b39b35a20
#
_entry.id   e3480f8b6a76d34c53674e2b39b35a20
#
_cell.length_a   1.000
_cell.length_b   1.000
_cell.length_c   1.000
_cell.angle_alpha   90.00
_cell.angle_beta   90.00
_cell.angle_gamma   90.00
#
_symmetry.space_group_name_H-M   'P 1'
#
loop_
_entity.id
_entity.type
_entity.pdbx_description
1 polymer ?
#
loop_
_entity_poly.entity_id
_entity_poly.type
_entity_poly.pdbx_seq_one_letter_code
_entity_poly.pdbx_strand_id
1 'polypeptide(L)'
;ATPCYAWALIPNHFHLLIRTGLVPVATVMRRLLTGHAIRFNHRHQRSGHLFQNRYKSILCQEDPYFLELVRYIHLNPIRAGLVADLHSLDRYAYSGHSRVMGKLKGDFQDIKTVLSMFGETRREARKRYNAFVFKGFLAGKRPELTGGGLIRSSGGWHAIKEFRRMGAHFKSDERLLG
;
A
#
# COMPACT_ATOMS: atom_id res chain seq x y z
N ALA A 1 -11.29 2.11 13.25
CA ALA A 1 -11.19 1.99 11.79
C ALA A 1 -9.76 1.72 11.40
N THR A 2 -9.55 1.05 10.26
CA THR A 2 -8.22 0.78 9.68
C THR A 2 -8.16 1.54 8.36
N PRO A 3 -7.64 2.79 8.35
CA PRO A 3 -7.54 3.55 7.11
C PRO A 3 -6.59 2.86 6.11
N CYS A 4 -6.96 2.90 4.84
CA CYS A 4 -6.11 2.47 3.73
C CYS A 4 -5.67 3.70 2.95
N TYR A 5 -4.37 3.91 2.83
CA TYR A 5 -3.79 5.09 2.19
C TYR A 5 -3.42 4.86 0.73
N ALA A 6 -2.94 3.66 0.42
CA ALA A 6 -2.60 3.27 -0.94
C ALA A 6 -2.88 1.79 -1.17
N TRP A 7 -3.17 1.44 -2.42
CA TRP A 7 -3.38 0.06 -2.82
C TRP A 7 -3.18 -0.10 -4.33
N ALA A 8 -2.81 -1.29 -4.72
CA ALA A 8 -2.74 -1.72 -6.11
C ALA A 8 -3.00 -3.23 -6.20
N LEU A 9 -3.83 -3.62 -7.15
CA LEU A 9 -4.07 -5.01 -7.49
C LEU A 9 -3.32 -5.32 -8.80
N ILE A 10 -2.56 -6.38 -8.77
CA ILE A 10 -1.87 -6.96 -9.93
C ILE A 10 -2.24 -8.44 -10.03
N PRO A 11 -2.04 -9.10 -11.18
CA PRO A 11 -2.67 -10.40 -11.45
C PRO A 11 -2.41 -11.49 -10.40
N ASN A 12 -1.25 -11.49 -9.76
CA ASN A 12 -0.82 -12.55 -8.87
C ASN A 12 -0.61 -12.11 -7.41
N HIS A 13 -0.67 -10.81 -7.12
CA HIS A 13 -0.58 -10.27 -5.77
C HIS A 13 -1.18 -8.87 -5.68
N PHE A 14 -1.25 -8.34 -4.49
CA PHE A 14 -1.73 -6.98 -4.23
C PHE A 14 -0.85 -6.30 -3.17
N HIS A 15 -0.87 -4.99 -3.21
CA HIS A 15 -0.22 -4.13 -2.23
C HIS A 15 -1.26 -3.31 -1.49
N LEU A 16 -1.08 -3.16 -0.17
CA LEU A 16 -1.90 -2.30 0.68
C LEU A 16 -0.98 -1.50 1.60
N LEU A 17 -1.23 -0.22 1.73
CA LEU A 17 -0.70 0.63 2.78
C LEU A 17 -1.83 0.96 3.73
N ILE A 18 -1.80 0.38 4.92
CA ILE A 18 -2.84 0.56 5.93
C ILE A 18 -2.23 0.94 7.27
N ARG A 19 -2.99 1.68 8.06
CA ARG A 19 -2.66 1.94 9.46
C ARG A 19 -3.63 1.17 10.34
N THR A 20 -3.09 0.30 11.18
CA THR A 20 -3.91 -0.44 12.14
C THR A 20 -4.19 0.43 13.36
N GLY A 21 -5.42 0.41 13.86
CA GLY A 21 -5.77 0.98 15.16
C GLY A 21 -5.73 -0.12 16.22
N LEU A 22 -6.77 -0.19 17.03
CA LEU A 22 -6.90 -1.20 18.10
C LEU A 22 -6.96 -2.65 17.59
N VAL A 23 -7.30 -2.85 16.32
CA VAL A 23 -7.41 -4.18 15.72
C VAL A 23 -6.06 -4.56 15.10
N PRO A 24 -5.44 -5.68 15.55
CA PRO A 24 -4.17 -6.15 14.98
C PRO A 24 -4.27 -6.43 13.49
N VAL A 25 -3.19 -6.17 12.75
CA VAL A 25 -3.10 -6.42 11.32
C VAL A 25 -3.49 -7.85 10.93
N ALA A 26 -3.10 -8.84 11.73
CA ALA A 26 -3.44 -10.23 11.49
C ALA A 26 -4.97 -10.46 11.44
N THR A 27 -5.72 -9.76 12.30
CA THR A 27 -7.18 -9.84 12.29
C THR A 27 -7.78 -9.16 11.06
N VAL A 28 -7.25 -7.99 10.68
CA VAL A 28 -7.68 -7.27 9.47
C VAL A 28 -7.45 -8.14 8.24
N MET A 29 -6.24 -8.65 8.08
CA MET A 29 -5.87 -9.48 6.91
C MET A 29 -6.63 -10.80 6.87
N ARG A 30 -6.81 -11.46 8.01
CA ARG A 30 -7.63 -12.67 8.07
C ARG A 30 -9.06 -12.41 7.56
N ARG A 31 -9.71 -11.36 8.05
CA ARG A 31 -11.07 -11.01 7.61
C ARG A 31 -11.12 -10.68 6.12
N LEU A 32 -10.17 -9.90 5.63
CA LEU A 32 -10.09 -9.50 4.23
C LEU A 32 -9.88 -10.72 3.32
N LEU A 33 -8.84 -11.51 3.58
CA LEU A 33 -8.44 -12.60 2.71
C LEU A 33 -9.44 -13.77 2.76
N THR A 34 -9.91 -14.13 3.96
CA THR A 34 -10.92 -15.20 4.10
C THR A 34 -12.24 -14.79 3.46
N GLY A 35 -12.70 -13.57 3.71
CA GLY A 35 -13.94 -13.08 3.10
C GLY A 35 -13.85 -13.00 1.58
N HIS A 36 -12.71 -12.60 1.04
CA HIS A 36 -12.48 -12.59 -0.41
C HIS A 36 -12.44 -14.02 -0.97
N ALA A 37 -11.68 -14.93 -0.36
CA ALA A 37 -11.55 -16.29 -0.82
C ALA A 37 -12.89 -17.05 -0.85
N ILE A 38 -13.70 -16.88 0.19
CA ILE A 38 -15.04 -17.49 0.24
C ILE A 38 -15.92 -16.98 -0.91
N ARG A 39 -15.99 -15.65 -1.09
CA ARG A 39 -16.82 -15.05 -2.15
C ARG A 39 -16.31 -15.43 -3.54
N PHE A 40 -15.00 -15.44 -3.75
CA PHE A 40 -14.39 -15.81 -5.01
C PHE A 40 -14.69 -17.26 -5.36
N ASN A 41 -14.43 -18.18 -4.42
CA ASN A 41 -14.68 -19.61 -4.63
C ASN A 41 -16.17 -19.88 -4.91
N HIS A 42 -17.07 -19.27 -4.14
CA HIS A 42 -18.50 -19.38 -4.38
C HIS A 42 -18.90 -18.89 -5.77
N ARG A 43 -18.44 -17.67 -6.13
CA ARG A 43 -18.79 -17.06 -7.43
C ARG A 43 -18.27 -17.86 -8.62
N HIS A 44 -17.10 -18.47 -8.49
CA HIS A 44 -16.43 -19.21 -9.55
C HIS A 44 -16.55 -20.73 -9.42
N GLN A 45 -17.43 -21.21 -8.52
CA GLN A 45 -17.66 -22.63 -8.25
C GLN A 45 -16.36 -23.41 -8.04
N ARG A 46 -15.44 -22.84 -7.28
CA ARG A 46 -14.13 -23.41 -6.96
C ARG A 46 -14.07 -23.85 -5.50
N SER A 47 -13.20 -24.82 -5.24
CA SER A 47 -12.81 -25.26 -3.90
C SER A 47 -11.30 -25.08 -3.69
N GLY A 48 -10.86 -25.13 -2.44
CA GLY A 48 -9.46 -25.04 -2.07
C GLY A 48 -8.93 -23.62 -1.87
N HIS A 49 -7.61 -23.52 -1.74
CA HIS A 49 -6.94 -22.26 -1.41
C HIS A 49 -6.93 -21.29 -2.60
N LEU A 50 -7.27 -20.03 -2.35
CA LEU A 50 -7.12 -18.94 -3.31
C LEU A 50 -5.73 -18.29 -3.20
N PHE A 51 -5.21 -18.14 -1.97
CA PHE A 51 -3.90 -17.60 -1.71
C PHE A 51 -2.91 -18.70 -1.36
N GLN A 52 -1.75 -18.72 -2.02
CA GLN A 52 -0.71 -19.74 -1.79
C GLN A 52 -0.05 -19.61 -0.41
N ASN A 53 0.15 -18.37 0.04
CA ASN A 53 0.88 -18.07 1.26
C ASN A 53 0.14 -17.05 2.13
N ARG A 54 0.62 -16.90 3.37
CA ARG A 54 0.22 -15.79 4.23
C ARG A 54 0.68 -14.47 3.63
N TYR A 55 -0.03 -13.38 3.97
CA TYR A 55 0.41 -12.03 3.64
C TYR A 55 1.78 -11.74 4.26
N LYS A 56 2.58 -10.94 3.58
CA LYS A 56 3.81 -10.37 4.12
C LYS A 56 3.50 -8.98 4.62
N SER A 57 3.97 -8.63 5.82
CA SER A 57 3.82 -7.29 6.37
C SER A 57 5.17 -6.70 6.70
N ILE A 58 5.32 -5.42 6.41
CA ILE A 58 6.51 -4.64 6.69
C ILE A 58 6.05 -3.46 7.53
N LEU A 59 6.66 -3.30 8.71
CA LEU A 59 6.46 -2.11 9.52
C LEU A 59 7.19 -0.94 8.88
N CYS A 60 6.49 0.15 8.69
CA CYS A 60 7.03 1.37 8.14
C CYS A 60 7.03 2.48 9.20
N GLN A 61 8.11 3.24 9.29
CA GLN A 61 8.16 4.47 10.07
C GLN A 61 7.37 5.54 9.31
N GLU A 62 6.47 6.26 10.01
CA GLU A 62 5.45 7.08 9.37
C GLU A 62 6.02 8.16 8.43
N ASP A 63 6.89 9.03 8.90
CA ASP A 63 7.14 10.27 8.17
C ASP A 63 8.06 10.21 6.95
N PRO A 64 9.25 9.62 6.98
CA PRO A 64 10.12 9.71 5.80
C PRO A 64 9.70 8.79 4.66
N TYR A 65 8.96 7.70 4.95
CA TYR A 65 8.65 6.66 3.96
C TYR A 65 7.20 6.64 3.49
N PHE A 66 6.28 7.31 4.19
CA PHE A 66 4.85 7.26 3.87
C PHE A 66 4.55 7.61 2.41
N LEU A 67 4.98 8.79 1.97
CA LEU A 67 4.74 9.23 0.59
C LEU A 67 5.48 8.39 -0.44
N GLU A 68 6.69 7.93 -0.11
CA GLU A 68 7.46 7.04 -0.97
C GLU A 68 6.73 5.70 -1.16
N LEU A 69 6.14 5.15 -0.11
CA LEU A 69 5.33 3.93 -0.20
C LEU A 69 4.03 4.14 -0.98
N VAL A 70 3.34 5.27 -0.74
CA VAL A 70 2.17 5.63 -1.55
C VAL A 70 2.54 5.64 -3.04
N ARG A 71 3.62 6.32 -3.39
CA ARG A 71 4.13 6.40 -4.75
C ARG A 71 4.54 5.03 -5.29
N TYR A 72 5.29 4.26 -4.49
CA TYR A 72 5.74 2.92 -4.87
C TYR A 72 4.56 2.01 -5.20
N ILE A 73 3.55 1.95 -4.31
CA ILE A 73 2.37 1.10 -4.50
C ILE A 73 1.57 1.54 -5.72
N HIS A 74 1.36 2.84 -5.88
CA HIS A 74 0.59 3.37 -6.99
C HIS A 74 1.26 3.18 -8.35
N LEU A 75 2.59 3.11 -8.42
CA LEU A 75 3.35 2.84 -9.64
C LEU A 75 3.48 1.35 -9.97
N ASN A 76 3.09 0.44 -9.08
CA ASN A 76 3.21 -1.01 -9.34
C ASN A 76 2.49 -1.48 -10.62
N PRO A 77 1.30 -0.99 -10.99
CA PRO A 77 0.68 -1.39 -12.26
C PRO A 77 1.54 -1.08 -13.49
N ILE A 78 2.24 0.07 -13.52
CA ILE A 78 3.19 0.40 -14.59
C ILE A 78 4.39 -0.53 -14.54
N ARG A 79 4.97 -0.74 -13.34
CA ARG A 79 6.13 -1.62 -13.15
C ARG A 79 5.86 -3.08 -13.48
N ALA A 80 4.62 -3.51 -13.33
CA ALA A 80 4.13 -4.83 -13.73
C ALA A 80 3.72 -4.92 -15.21
N GLY A 81 3.85 -3.84 -15.99
CA GLY A 81 3.47 -3.80 -17.41
C GLY A 81 1.98 -3.87 -17.68
N LEU A 82 1.12 -3.62 -16.67
CA LEU A 82 -0.34 -3.64 -16.84
C LEU A 82 -0.88 -2.39 -17.50
N VAL A 83 -0.18 -1.28 -17.34
CA VAL A 83 -0.44 0.00 -18.00
C VAL A 83 0.88 0.60 -18.46
N ALA A 84 0.86 1.29 -19.60
CA ALA A 84 2.08 1.75 -20.25
C ALA A 84 2.64 3.05 -19.65
N ASP A 85 1.77 3.92 -19.15
CA ASP A 85 2.10 5.29 -18.76
C ASP A 85 1.21 5.81 -17.63
N LEU A 86 1.49 7.02 -17.19
CA LEU A 86 0.73 7.68 -16.13
C LEU A 86 -0.69 8.06 -16.54
N HIS A 87 -0.91 8.38 -17.80
CA HIS A 87 -2.25 8.70 -18.28
C HIS A 87 -3.17 7.47 -18.23
N SER A 88 -2.64 6.31 -18.58
CA SER A 88 -3.33 5.02 -18.43
C SER A 88 -3.52 4.65 -16.96
N LEU A 89 -2.51 4.95 -16.11
CA LEU A 89 -2.59 4.74 -14.67
C LEU A 89 -3.68 5.58 -14.01
N ASP A 90 -3.87 6.83 -14.44
CA ASP A 90 -4.93 7.72 -13.96
C ASP A 90 -6.33 7.08 -14.06
N ARG A 91 -6.54 6.22 -15.06
CA ARG A 91 -7.81 5.54 -15.34
C ARG A 91 -7.83 4.08 -14.90
N TYR A 92 -6.72 3.57 -14.41
CA TYR A 92 -6.63 2.16 -14.02
C TYR A 92 -7.46 1.88 -12.77
N ALA A 93 -8.49 1.04 -12.94
CA ALA A 93 -9.51 0.81 -11.92
C ALA A 93 -8.98 0.05 -10.69
N TYR A 94 -7.88 -0.66 -10.83
CA TYR A 94 -7.32 -1.55 -9.81
C TYR A 94 -6.12 -0.93 -9.08
N SER A 95 -6.10 0.41 -8.97
CA SER A 95 -5.11 1.15 -8.18
C SER A 95 -5.76 2.33 -7.46
N GLY A 96 -5.24 2.63 -6.27
CA GLY A 96 -5.62 3.81 -5.50
C GLY A 96 -5.23 5.12 -6.16
N HIS A 97 -4.27 5.11 -7.09
CA HIS A 97 -3.86 6.31 -7.84
C HIS A 97 -5.02 7.00 -8.53
N SER A 98 -5.82 6.26 -9.29
CA SER A 98 -6.97 6.79 -10.04
C SER A 98 -8.00 7.49 -9.12
N ARG A 99 -8.12 7.05 -7.87
CA ARG A 99 -8.99 7.65 -6.86
C ARG A 99 -8.39 8.94 -6.29
N VAL A 100 -7.09 8.95 -5.98
CA VAL A 100 -6.38 10.16 -5.56
C VAL A 100 -6.48 11.24 -6.64
N MET A 101 -6.30 10.87 -7.91
CA MET A 101 -6.46 11.77 -9.05
C MET A 101 -7.93 12.19 -9.29
N GLY A 102 -8.89 11.53 -8.65
CA GLY A 102 -10.32 11.85 -8.74
C GLY A 102 -10.96 11.39 -10.05
N LYS A 103 -10.35 10.43 -10.73
CA LYS A 103 -10.90 9.83 -11.95
C LYS A 103 -11.92 8.74 -11.64
N LEU A 104 -11.75 8.06 -10.51
CA LEU A 104 -12.69 7.04 -10.02
C LEU A 104 -13.15 7.38 -8.60
N LYS A 105 -14.38 6.99 -8.28
CA LYS A 105 -14.97 7.13 -6.95
C LYS A 105 -14.72 5.88 -6.10
N GLY A 106 -14.73 6.04 -4.78
CA GLY A 106 -14.66 4.94 -3.81
C GLY A 106 -14.30 5.44 -2.42
N ASP A 107 -14.83 4.79 -1.40
CA ASP A 107 -14.91 5.33 -0.04
C ASP A 107 -13.93 4.67 0.95
N PHE A 108 -13.28 3.57 0.57
CA PHE A 108 -12.43 2.83 1.50
C PHE A 108 -11.00 3.37 1.61
N GLN A 109 -10.55 4.22 0.67
CA GLN A 109 -9.22 4.82 0.70
C GLN A 109 -9.25 6.20 1.35
N ASP A 110 -8.38 6.43 2.31
CA ASP A 110 -8.19 7.74 2.93
C ASP A 110 -7.35 8.67 2.02
N ILE A 111 -8.03 9.21 1.01
CA ILE A 111 -7.46 10.16 0.06
C ILE A 111 -7.15 11.50 0.75
N LYS A 112 -7.93 11.87 1.77
CA LYS A 112 -7.77 13.16 2.45
C LYS A 112 -6.40 13.25 3.11
N THR A 113 -6.01 12.24 3.87
CA THR A 113 -4.70 12.18 4.52
C THR A 113 -3.56 12.24 3.49
N VAL A 114 -3.67 11.49 2.38
CA VAL A 114 -2.64 11.52 1.33
C VAL A 114 -2.55 12.92 0.69
N LEU A 115 -3.66 13.51 0.31
CA LEU A 115 -3.65 14.79 -0.40
C LEU A 115 -3.28 15.97 0.52
N SER A 116 -3.60 15.93 1.82
CA SER A 116 -3.22 17.01 2.75
C SER A 116 -1.71 17.23 2.85
N MET A 117 -0.91 16.21 2.52
CA MET A 117 0.55 16.35 2.48
C MET A 117 1.09 17.07 1.22
N PHE A 118 0.22 17.34 0.25
CA PHE A 118 0.59 18.00 -1.00
C PHE A 118 0.04 19.41 -1.15
N GLY A 119 -0.90 19.83 -0.33
CA GLY A 119 -1.47 21.17 -0.38
C GLY A 119 -2.84 21.29 0.28
N GLU A 120 -3.30 22.51 0.46
CA GLU A 120 -4.55 22.80 1.14
C GLU A 120 -5.78 22.56 0.26
N THR A 121 -5.68 22.94 -1.01
CA THR A 121 -6.77 22.72 -1.97
C THR A 121 -6.63 21.40 -2.70
N ARG A 122 -7.74 20.71 -2.96
CA ARG A 122 -7.71 19.44 -3.71
C ARG A 122 -7.08 19.57 -5.09
N ARG A 123 -7.26 20.70 -5.76
CA ARG A 123 -6.72 20.94 -7.11
C ARG A 123 -5.20 21.03 -7.06
N GLU A 124 -4.67 21.82 -6.15
CA GLU A 124 -3.24 21.99 -5.95
C GLU A 124 -2.58 20.69 -5.48
N ALA A 125 -3.16 20.05 -4.46
CA ALA A 125 -2.67 18.80 -3.92
C ALA A 125 -2.56 17.72 -5.00
N ARG A 126 -3.58 17.56 -5.85
CA ARG A 126 -3.52 16.61 -6.97
C ARG A 126 -2.45 16.94 -7.99
N LYS A 127 -2.26 18.22 -8.31
CA LYS A 127 -1.19 18.68 -9.23
C LYS A 127 0.19 18.30 -8.66
N ARG A 128 0.44 18.60 -7.39
CA ARG A 128 1.71 18.29 -6.71
C ARG A 128 1.90 16.78 -6.54
N TYR A 129 0.86 16.06 -6.15
CA TYR A 129 0.88 14.60 -6.07
C TYR A 129 1.21 13.96 -7.43
N ASN A 130 0.58 14.42 -8.52
CA ASN A 130 0.87 13.90 -9.86
C ASN A 130 2.34 14.15 -10.25
N ALA A 131 2.86 15.35 -10.00
CA ALA A 131 4.27 15.66 -10.23
C ALA A 131 5.21 14.79 -9.39
N PHE A 132 4.83 14.48 -8.14
CA PHE A 132 5.58 13.57 -7.27
C PHE A 132 5.60 12.14 -7.81
N VAL A 133 4.46 11.62 -8.26
CA VAL A 133 4.36 10.28 -8.88
C VAL A 133 5.17 10.23 -10.17
N PHE A 134 5.09 11.28 -11.01
CA PHE A 134 5.87 11.39 -12.24
C PHE A 134 7.39 11.32 -11.99
N LYS A 135 7.89 12.03 -10.99
CA LYS A 135 9.31 11.92 -10.59
C LYS A 135 9.70 10.49 -10.23
N GLY A 136 8.82 9.76 -9.54
CA GLY A 136 9.06 8.36 -9.18
C GLY A 136 8.99 7.41 -10.37
N PHE A 137 8.19 7.72 -11.38
CA PHE A 137 8.17 6.99 -12.65
C PHE A 137 9.51 7.12 -13.38
N LEU A 138 10.04 8.33 -13.50
CA LEU A 138 11.33 8.60 -14.12
C LEU A 138 12.52 7.98 -13.36
N ALA A 139 12.44 7.90 -12.04
CA ALA A 139 13.49 7.32 -11.19
C ALA A 139 13.61 5.78 -11.31
N GLY A 140 12.65 5.12 -11.97
CA GLY A 140 12.68 3.69 -12.23
C GLY A 140 12.42 2.81 -11.00
N LYS A 141 13.01 1.62 -10.97
CA LYS A 141 12.82 0.64 -9.89
C LYS A 141 13.54 1.08 -8.61
N ARG A 142 12.89 0.89 -7.48
CA ARG A 142 13.38 1.19 -6.13
C ARG A 142 13.47 -0.12 -5.32
N PRO A 143 14.59 -0.88 -5.45
CA PRO A 143 14.75 -2.18 -4.78
C PRO A 143 14.65 -2.10 -3.25
N GLU A 144 15.02 -0.95 -2.68
CA GLU A 144 14.94 -0.69 -1.24
C GLU A 144 13.50 -0.62 -0.70
N LEU A 145 12.52 -0.40 -1.56
CA LEU A 145 11.09 -0.40 -1.21
C LEU A 145 10.43 -1.77 -1.48
N THR A 146 11.16 -2.74 -2.03
CA THR A 146 10.65 -4.09 -2.25
C THR A 146 10.94 -4.98 -1.06
N GLY A 147 9.92 -5.70 -0.61
CA GLY A 147 9.88 -6.79 0.38
C GLY A 147 10.95 -6.93 1.47
N GLY A 148 12.21 -6.93 1.16
CA GLY A 148 13.31 -6.97 2.11
C GLY A 148 14.09 -5.66 2.21
N GLY A 149 13.81 -4.68 1.36
CA GLY A 149 14.57 -3.43 1.29
C GLY A 149 14.34 -2.54 2.52
N LEU A 150 13.10 -2.40 2.97
CA LEU A 150 12.75 -1.63 4.18
C LEU A 150 13.34 -2.27 5.45
N ILE A 151 13.36 -3.60 5.52
CA ILE A 151 14.01 -4.32 6.64
C ILE A 151 15.51 -4.08 6.63
N ARG A 152 16.14 -4.01 5.47
CA ARG A 152 17.59 -3.73 5.33
C ARG A 152 17.92 -2.26 5.64
N SER A 153 17.10 -1.32 5.22
CA SER A 153 17.30 0.11 5.53
C SER A 153 17.14 0.42 7.02
N SER A 154 16.40 -0.41 7.75
CA SER A 154 16.24 -0.31 9.22
C SER A 154 17.27 -1.15 10.01
N GLY A 155 18.39 -1.57 9.39
CA GLY A 155 19.41 -2.38 10.04
C GLY A 155 19.11 -3.88 10.08
N GLY A 156 18.11 -4.33 9.29
CA GLY A 156 17.76 -5.75 9.16
C GLY A 156 16.96 -6.32 10.33
N TRP A 157 16.67 -7.62 10.27
CA TRP A 157 15.93 -8.34 11.32
C TRP A 157 16.61 -8.30 12.68
N HIS A 158 17.92 -8.12 12.72
CA HIS A 158 18.69 -8.06 13.98
C HIS A 158 18.34 -6.78 14.75
N ALA A 159 18.33 -5.63 14.10
CA ALA A 159 17.95 -4.37 14.72
C ALA A 159 16.50 -4.38 15.21
N ILE A 160 15.57 -4.97 14.45
CA ILE A 160 14.17 -5.12 14.88
C ILE A 160 14.05 -6.01 16.11
N LYS A 161 14.85 -7.08 16.22
CA LYS A 161 14.90 -7.94 17.39
C LYS A 161 15.51 -7.22 18.61
N GLU A 162 16.55 -6.43 18.42
CA GLU A 162 17.15 -5.61 19.47
C GLU A 162 16.20 -4.54 19.99
N PHE A 163 15.52 -3.81 19.11
CA PHE A 163 14.50 -2.85 19.50
C PHE A 163 13.37 -3.50 20.31
N ARG A 164 12.96 -4.72 19.99
CA ARG A 164 12.01 -5.50 20.80
C ARG A 164 12.58 -5.91 22.15
N ARG A 165 13.86 -6.25 22.24
CA ARG A 165 14.55 -6.62 23.49
C ARG A 165 14.75 -5.43 24.43
N MET A 166 15.00 -4.25 23.89
CA MET A 166 15.22 -3.02 24.66
C MET A 166 13.93 -2.43 25.25
N GLY A 167 12.78 -3.13 25.13
CA GLY A 167 11.51 -2.68 25.71
C GLY A 167 10.95 -1.41 25.04
N ALA A 168 11.49 -1.00 23.92
CA ALA A 168 10.85 -0.02 23.06
C ALA A 168 9.54 -0.66 22.60
N HIS A 169 8.45 -0.41 23.34
CA HIS A 169 7.11 -0.66 22.85
C HIS A 169 6.96 0.18 21.59
N PHE A 170 7.22 -0.44 20.44
CA PHE A 170 6.58 0.02 19.23
C PHE A 170 5.09 -0.04 19.54
N LYS A 171 4.50 1.12 19.76
CA LYS A 171 3.06 1.20 19.94
C LYS A 171 2.47 0.38 18.81
N SER A 172 1.66 -0.60 19.15
CA SER A 172 1.03 -1.55 18.21
C SER A 172 0.19 -0.86 17.12
N ASP A 173 0.17 0.45 17.15
CA ASP A 173 -0.70 1.34 16.39
C ASP A 173 -0.14 1.77 15.03
N GLU A 174 1.15 1.51 14.75
CA GLU A 174 1.84 2.05 13.59
C GLU A 174 2.35 0.98 12.62
N ARG A 175 1.51 -0.01 12.32
CA ARG A 175 1.85 -1.03 11.34
C ARG A 175 1.29 -0.63 9.98
N LEU A 176 2.17 -0.20 9.12
CA LEU A 176 1.90 -0.01 7.70
C LEU A 176 2.21 -1.32 6.98
N LEU A 177 1.28 -1.75 6.13
CA LEU A 177 1.42 -2.95 5.31
C LEU A 177 1.63 -2.54 3.86
N GLY A 178 2.67 -3.06 3.24
CA GLY A 178 2.91 -2.94 1.82
C GLY A 178 2.63 -4.22 1.06
#